data_5bb67e1a873d28e512a22b89ed271906
#
_entry.id   5bb67e1a873d28e512a22b89ed271906
#
_cell.length_a   1.000
_cell.length_b   1.000
_cell.length_c   1.000
_cell.angle_alpha   90.00
_cell.angle_beta   90.00
_cell.angle_gamma   90.00
#
_symmetry.space_group_name_H-M   'P 1'
#
loop_
_entity.id
_entity.type
_entity.pdbx_description
1 polymer ?
#
loop_
_entity_poly.entity_id
_entity_poly.type
_entity_poly.pdbx_seq_one_letter_code
_entity_poly.pdbx_strand_id
1 'polypeptide(L)'
;MVIVVASRTLDLLPASLIAACMMVASGCCSLGQARDSVDWSLLVVIASALGIAQAITMSGLSNSVASTLIAMAGGHPWLVLLAVYVVATLFTETITNVAAAALVFPIAVSAAESLDVSVMPFAICVCVAASAGFATPFAYQTNLMVYGPGGYRFTDYFRIGIPLSLIFMVITVALTPWIWPFHP
;
A
#
# COMPACT_ATOMS: atom_id res chain seq x y z
N MET A 1 -0.93 -22.83 -7.23
CA MET A 1 -0.53 -21.45 -7.54
C MET A 1 0.67 -21.01 -6.70
N VAL A 2 0.56 -20.93 -5.35
CA VAL A 2 1.62 -20.39 -4.47
C VAL A 2 2.98 -21.07 -4.66
N ILE A 3 3.02 -22.40 -4.73
CA ILE A 3 4.27 -23.16 -4.93
C ILE A 3 4.94 -22.81 -6.27
N VAL A 4 4.16 -22.66 -7.34
CA VAL A 4 4.66 -22.35 -8.69
C VAL A 4 5.24 -20.93 -8.76
N VAL A 5 4.60 -19.98 -8.11
CA VAL A 5 5.11 -18.59 -8.00
C VAL A 5 6.37 -18.54 -7.11
N ALA A 6 6.37 -19.26 -5.98
CA ALA A 6 7.51 -19.30 -5.07
C ALA A 6 8.76 -19.94 -5.72
N SER A 7 8.56 -20.92 -6.62
CA SER A 7 9.63 -21.53 -7.40
C SER A 7 10.13 -20.66 -8.57
N ARG A 8 9.56 -19.45 -8.76
CA ARG A 8 9.87 -18.54 -9.86
C ARG A 8 9.72 -19.12 -11.27
N THR A 9 8.92 -20.18 -11.41
CA THR A 9 8.67 -20.82 -12.71
C THR A 9 7.64 -20.07 -13.55
N LEU A 10 6.69 -19.37 -12.90
CA LEU A 10 5.71 -18.52 -13.53
C LEU A 10 5.49 -17.26 -12.67
N ASP A 11 5.22 -16.14 -13.32
CA ASP A 11 4.79 -14.92 -12.65
C ASP A 11 3.40 -15.08 -12.03
N LEU A 12 3.09 -14.22 -11.06
CA LEU A 12 1.85 -14.29 -10.28
C LEU A 12 0.59 -14.24 -11.17
N LEU A 13 0.57 -13.36 -12.17
CA LEU A 13 -0.58 -13.15 -13.02
C LEU A 13 -0.91 -14.38 -13.88
N PRO A 14 0.00 -14.94 -14.70
CA PRO A 14 -0.30 -16.16 -15.44
C PRO A 14 -0.59 -17.36 -14.54
N ALA A 15 0.10 -17.50 -13.41
CA ALA A 15 -0.17 -18.57 -12.45
C ALA A 15 -1.56 -18.48 -11.85
N SER A 16 -2.05 -17.29 -11.54
CA SER A 16 -3.40 -17.08 -10.99
C SER A 16 -4.49 -17.34 -12.04
N LEU A 17 -4.29 -16.90 -13.28
CA LEU A 17 -5.22 -17.17 -14.38
C LEU A 17 -5.33 -18.67 -14.69
N ILE A 18 -4.21 -19.38 -14.77
CA ILE A 18 -4.21 -20.82 -14.97
C ILE A 18 -4.92 -21.54 -13.81
N ALA A 19 -4.67 -21.15 -12.56
CA ALA A 19 -5.34 -21.72 -11.41
C ALA A 19 -6.87 -21.48 -11.46
N ALA A 20 -7.32 -20.28 -11.81
CA ALA A 20 -8.73 -19.96 -11.97
C ALA A 20 -9.38 -20.78 -13.10
N CYS A 21 -8.72 -20.90 -14.26
CA CYS A 21 -9.19 -21.75 -15.35
C CYS A 21 -9.29 -23.23 -14.94
N MET A 22 -8.31 -23.75 -14.21
CA MET A 22 -8.34 -25.12 -13.71
C MET A 22 -9.47 -25.35 -12.70
N MET A 23 -9.79 -24.40 -11.84
CA MET A 23 -10.92 -24.50 -10.90
C MET A 23 -12.26 -24.58 -11.62
N VAL A 24 -12.45 -23.79 -12.66
CA VAL A 24 -13.66 -23.86 -13.49
C VAL A 24 -13.71 -25.17 -14.30
N ALA A 25 -12.59 -25.55 -14.93
CA ALA A 25 -12.53 -26.77 -15.75
C ALA A 25 -12.71 -28.07 -14.94
N SER A 26 -12.24 -28.08 -13.68
CA SER A 26 -12.41 -29.22 -12.77
C SER A 26 -13.81 -29.29 -12.12
N GLY A 27 -14.67 -28.28 -12.37
CA GLY A 27 -16.01 -28.21 -11.79
C GLY A 27 -16.04 -27.80 -10.31
N CYS A 28 -14.93 -27.31 -9.75
CA CYS A 28 -14.89 -26.79 -8.37
C CYS A 28 -15.80 -25.57 -8.20
N CYS A 29 -15.99 -24.79 -9.26
CA CYS A 29 -16.94 -23.69 -9.30
C CYS A 29 -17.57 -23.57 -10.70
N SER A 30 -18.80 -23.09 -10.78
CA SER A 30 -19.44 -22.79 -12.05
C SER A 30 -18.91 -21.48 -12.63
N LEU A 31 -19.03 -21.31 -13.95
CA LEU A 31 -18.64 -20.06 -14.62
C LEU A 31 -19.41 -18.84 -14.09
N GLY A 32 -20.68 -19.03 -13.70
CA GLY A 32 -21.50 -18.00 -13.05
C GLY A 32 -20.89 -17.57 -11.72
N GLN A 33 -20.60 -18.53 -10.84
CA GLN A 33 -19.96 -18.25 -9.55
C GLN A 33 -18.59 -17.58 -9.69
N ALA A 34 -17.79 -18.00 -10.66
CA ALA A 34 -16.50 -17.37 -10.93
C ALA A 34 -16.66 -15.90 -11.36
N ARG A 35 -17.67 -15.60 -12.19
CA ARG A 35 -17.98 -14.23 -12.62
C ARG A 35 -18.52 -13.37 -11.47
N ASP A 36 -19.39 -13.93 -10.64
CA ASP A 36 -20.02 -13.22 -9.51
C ASP A 36 -19.00 -12.97 -8.38
N SER A 37 -17.90 -13.72 -8.34
CA SER A 37 -16.80 -13.52 -7.40
C SER A 37 -15.89 -12.33 -7.76
N VAL A 38 -16.05 -11.73 -8.95
CA VAL A 38 -15.28 -10.55 -9.35
C VAL A 38 -15.85 -9.32 -8.67
N ASP A 39 -15.06 -8.70 -7.80
CA ASP A 39 -15.44 -7.43 -7.18
C ASP A 39 -15.21 -6.27 -8.15
N TRP A 40 -16.24 -5.96 -8.94
CA TRP A 40 -16.23 -4.85 -9.90
C TRP A 40 -16.02 -3.50 -9.23
N SER A 41 -16.50 -3.32 -8.00
CA SER A 41 -16.31 -2.10 -7.24
C SER A 41 -14.84 -1.86 -6.95
N LEU A 42 -14.13 -2.91 -6.54
CA LEU A 42 -12.68 -2.86 -6.31
C LEU A 42 -11.91 -2.50 -7.60
N LEU A 43 -12.29 -3.10 -8.73
CA LEU A 43 -11.64 -2.80 -10.03
C LEU A 43 -11.84 -1.34 -10.45
N VAL A 44 -13.04 -0.79 -10.26
CA VAL A 44 -13.32 0.63 -10.53
C VAL A 44 -12.52 1.54 -9.60
N VAL A 45 -12.41 1.20 -8.32
CA VAL A 45 -11.57 1.96 -7.36
C VAL A 45 -10.11 1.96 -7.79
N ILE A 46 -9.56 0.81 -8.17
CA ILE A 46 -8.16 0.70 -8.63
C ILE A 46 -7.95 1.54 -9.90
N ALA A 47 -8.83 1.41 -10.89
CA ALA A 47 -8.73 2.17 -12.14
C ALA A 47 -8.81 3.68 -11.90
N SER A 48 -9.74 4.11 -11.03
CA SER A 48 -9.88 5.52 -10.64
C SER A 48 -8.65 6.04 -9.89
N ALA A 49 -8.11 5.24 -8.97
CA ALA A 49 -6.92 5.59 -8.21
C ALA A 49 -5.68 5.75 -9.11
N LEU A 50 -5.51 4.86 -10.10
CA LEU A 50 -4.45 4.97 -11.11
C LEU A 50 -4.63 6.23 -11.98
N GLY A 51 -5.87 6.56 -12.36
CA GLY A 51 -6.18 7.79 -13.11
C GLY A 51 -5.81 9.05 -12.31
N ILE A 52 -6.15 9.08 -11.01
CA ILE A 52 -5.79 10.19 -10.11
C ILE A 52 -4.27 10.26 -9.93
N ALA A 53 -3.59 9.14 -9.74
CA ALA A 53 -2.14 9.07 -9.62
C ALA A 53 -1.45 9.66 -10.85
N GLN A 54 -1.93 9.30 -12.05
CA GLN A 54 -1.44 9.87 -13.30
C GLN A 54 -1.68 11.38 -13.40
N ALA A 55 -2.85 11.85 -13.00
CA ALA A 55 -3.16 13.29 -12.98
C ALA A 55 -2.24 14.06 -12.01
N ILE A 56 -1.96 13.52 -10.83
CA ILE A 56 -1.03 14.08 -9.83
C ILE A 56 0.38 14.19 -10.44
N THR A 57 0.83 13.18 -11.16
CA THR A 57 2.14 13.18 -11.81
C THR A 57 2.19 14.21 -12.94
N MET A 58 1.19 14.23 -13.83
CA MET A 58 1.15 15.15 -14.97
C MET A 58 0.96 16.62 -14.57
N SER A 59 0.26 16.89 -13.47
CA SER A 59 0.10 18.25 -12.92
C SER A 59 1.36 18.80 -12.24
N GLY A 60 2.38 17.97 -12.03
CA GLY A 60 3.58 18.33 -11.28
C GLY A 60 3.38 18.39 -9.76
N LEU A 61 2.18 18.04 -9.27
CA LEU A 61 1.87 18.09 -7.84
C LEU A 61 2.77 17.10 -7.05
N SER A 62 3.06 15.92 -7.61
CA SER A 62 3.99 14.96 -6.99
C SER A 62 5.36 15.58 -6.72
N ASN A 63 5.90 16.31 -7.68
CA ASN A 63 7.20 16.97 -7.55
C ASN A 63 7.15 18.11 -6.51
N SER A 64 6.08 18.89 -6.48
CA SER A 64 5.89 19.97 -5.50
C SER A 64 5.80 19.42 -4.06
N VAL A 65 5.05 18.36 -3.86
CA VAL A 65 4.95 17.71 -2.55
C VAL A 65 6.28 17.06 -2.17
N ALA A 66 6.92 16.33 -3.10
CA ALA A 66 8.22 15.70 -2.88
C ALA A 66 9.28 16.73 -2.50
N SER A 67 9.38 17.86 -3.22
CA SER A 67 10.33 18.94 -2.89
C SER A 67 10.08 19.55 -1.52
N THR A 68 8.82 19.69 -1.12
CA THR A 68 8.46 20.16 0.22
C THR A 68 8.91 19.18 1.31
N LEU A 69 8.65 17.87 1.11
CA LEU A 69 9.10 16.83 2.04
C LEU A 69 10.63 16.79 2.14
N ILE A 70 11.34 16.92 1.01
CA ILE A 70 12.81 16.96 0.97
C ILE A 70 13.33 18.20 1.72
N ALA A 71 12.72 19.36 1.50
CA ALA A 71 13.10 20.59 2.20
C ALA A 71 12.91 20.49 3.72
N MET A 72 11.78 19.92 4.17
CA MET A 72 11.53 19.68 5.60
C MET A 72 12.50 18.66 6.21
N ALA A 73 12.91 17.67 5.43
CA ALA A 73 13.84 16.60 5.85
C ALA A 73 15.33 16.98 5.68
N GLY A 74 15.63 18.21 5.24
CA GLY A 74 17.01 18.65 5.03
C GLY A 74 17.78 17.84 3.97
N GLY A 75 17.09 17.22 3.03
CA GLY A 75 17.70 16.41 1.96
C GLY A 75 18.19 15.02 2.41
N HIS A 76 17.92 14.61 3.64
CA HIS A 76 18.41 13.32 4.16
C HIS A 76 17.44 12.18 3.75
N PRO A 77 17.89 11.14 2.98
CA PRO A 77 17.00 10.11 2.43
C PRO A 77 16.18 9.36 3.48
N TRP A 78 16.74 9.09 4.66
CA TRP A 78 16.04 8.45 5.76
C TRP A 78 14.88 9.27 6.31
N LEU A 79 15.07 10.60 6.43
CA LEU A 79 14.02 11.48 6.92
C LEU A 79 12.92 11.68 5.89
N VAL A 80 13.28 11.70 4.60
CA VAL A 80 12.29 11.73 3.50
C VAL A 80 11.49 10.44 3.46
N LEU A 81 12.14 9.28 3.63
CA LEU A 81 11.48 7.98 3.72
C LEU A 81 10.48 7.94 4.90
N LEU A 82 10.90 8.45 6.07
CA LEU A 82 10.04 8.59 7.25
C LEU A 82 8.83 9.50 6.95
N ALA A 83 9.06 10.65 6.32
CA ALA A 83 7.99 11.58 5.97
C ALA A 83 6.98 10.95 5.01
N VAL A 84 7.45 10.23 3.99
CA VAL A 84 6.60 9.47 3.05
C VAL A 84 5.80 8.39 3.80
N TYR A 85 6.41 7.67 4.75
CA TYR A 85 5.71 6.69 5.58
C TYR A 85 4.58 7.33 6.37
N VAL A 86 4.85 8.45 7.05
CA VAL A 86 3.85 9.18 7.85
C VAL A 86 2.69 9.64 6.97
N VAL A 87 2.98 10.22 5.81
CA VAL A 87 1.95 10.65 4.86
C VAL A 87 1.09 9.47 4.39
N ALA A 88 1.70 8.35 4.02
CA ALA A 88 0.99 7.14 3.62
C ALA A 88 0.09 6.59 4.74
N THR A 89 0.60 6.57 5.99
CA THR A 89 -0.18 6.14 7.16
C THR A 89 -1.37 7.07 7.42
N LEU A 90 -1.20 8.38 7.35
CA LEU A 90 -2.30 9.34 7.51
C LEU A 90 -3.39 9.16 6.46
N PHE A 91 -3.00 8.90 5.21
CA PHE A 91 -3.98 8.62 4.16
C PHE A 91 -4.71 7.30 4.40
N THR A 92 -4.01 6.22 4.75
CA THR A 92 -4.65 4.92 4.96
C THR A 92 -5.59 4.87 6.16
N GLU A 93 -5.39 5.75 7.16
CA GLU A 93 -6.32 5.87 8.29
C GLU A 93 -7.65 6.56 7.91
N THR A 94 -7.70 7.23 6.75
CA THR A 94 -8.87 8.01 6.31
C THR A 94 -9.53 7.47 5.06
N ILE A 95 -8.76 6.79 4.19
CA ILE A 95 -9.24 6.21 2.93
C ILE A 95 -8.81 4.75 2.84
N THR A 96 -9.16 4.05 1.75
CA THR A 96 -8.76 2.65 1.56
C THR A 96 -7.25 2.52 1.33
N ASN A 97 -6.67 1.39 1.75
CA ASN A 97 -5.24 1.08 1.57
C ASN A 97 -4.80 1.22 0.11
N VAL A 98 -5.63 0.74 -0.84
CA VAL A 98 -5.34 0.82 -2.28
C VAL A 98 -5.30 2.27 -2.75
N ALA A 99 -6.24 3.10 -2.31
CA ALA A 99 -6.27 4.52 -2.68
C ALA A 99 -5.10 5.28 -2.05
N ALA A 100 -4.78 5.01 -0.77
CA ALA A 100 -3.63 5.60 -0.09
C ALA A 100 -2.32 5.27 -0.81
N ALA A 101 -2.10 4.00 -1.14
CA ALA A 101 -0.92 3.56 -1.88
C ALA A 101 -0.83 4.25 -3.25
N ALA A 102 -1.93 4.27 -4.02
CA ALA A 102 -1.96 4.87 -5.35
C ALA A 102 -1.68 6.38 -5.35
N LEU A 103 -2.15 7.10 -4.32
CA LEU A 103 -1.92 8.55 -4.20
C LEU A 103 -0.50 8.88 -3.74
N VAL A 104 0.05 8.10 -2.81
CA VAL A 104 1.37 8.41 -2.23
C VAL A 104 2.51 7.86 -3.07
N PHE A 105 2.31 6.78 -3.82
CA PHE A 105 3.35 6.16 -4.63
C PHE A 105 4.03 7.12 -5.62
N PRO A 106 3.29 7.94 -6.42
CA PRO A 106 3.93 8.92 -7.31
C PRO A 106 4.78 9.96 -6.58
N ILE A 107 4.35 10.37 -5.38
CA ILE A 107 5.11 11.30 -4.53
C ILE A 107 6.41 10.65 -4.05
N ALA A 108 6.32 9.38 -3.64
CA ALA A 108 7.47 8.59 -3.20
C ALA A 108 8.50 8.38 -4.33
N VAL A 109 8.03 8.10 -5.54
CA VAL A 109 8.89 7.99 -6.73
C VAL A 109 9.58 9.31 -7.04
N SER A 110 8.82 10.42 -7.11
CA SER A 110 9.37 11.74 -7.35
C SER A 110 10.38 12.17 -6.28
N ALA A 111 10.16 11.80 -5.02
CA ALA A 111 11.10 12.07 -3.93
C ALA A 111 12.40 11.26 -4.08
N ALA A 112 12.31 9.98 -4.43
CA ALA A 112 13.48 9.13 -4.67
C ALA A 112 14.31 9.62 -5.86
N GLU A 113 13.66 9.96 -6.98
CA GLU A 113 14.30 10.52 -8.17
C GLU A 113 14.99 11.87 -7.88
N SER A 114 14.33 12.75 -7.12
CA SER A 114 14.90 14.05 -6.75
C SER A 114 16.11 13.96 -5.82
N LEU A 115 16.23 12.87 -5.06
CA LEU A 115 17.35 12.58 -4.20
C LEU A 115 18.45 11.74 -4.87
N ASP A 116 18.23 11.32 -6.13
CA ASP A 116 19.11 10.40 -6.86
C ASP A 116 19.37 9.08 -6.09
N VAL A 117 18.30 8.53 -5.53
CA VAL A 117 18.32 7.25 -4.77
C VAL A 117 17.38 6.21 -5.38
N SER A 118 17.60 4.95 -5.01
CA SER A 118 16.74 3.85 -5.44
C SER A 118 15.27 4.07 -5.03
N VAL A 119 14.35 3.84 -5.95
CA VAL A 119 12.90 3.91 -5.71
C VAL A 119 12.42 2.75 -4.84
N MET A 120 13.15 1.62 -4.82
CA MET A 120 12.70 0.39 -4.18
C MET A 120 12.41 0.55 -2.68
N PRO A 121 13.28 1.17 -1.85
CA PRO A 121 12.97 1.41 -0.43
C PRO A 121 11.68 2.22 -0.23
N PHE A 122 11.45 3.23 -1.07
CA PHE A 122 10.27 4.08 -1.00
C PHE A 122 9.01 3.31 -1.39
N ALA A 123 9.07 2.48 -2.45
CA ALA A 123 7.97 1.63 -2.88
C ALA A 123 7.54 0.64 -1.79
N ILE A 124 8.50 -0.07 -1.19
CA ILE A 124 8.24 -1.02 -0.10
C ILE A 124 7.67 -0.28 1.12
N CYS A 125 8.23 0.88 1.44
CA CYS A 125 7.78 1.71 2.56
C CYS A 125 6.31 2.12 2.38
N VAL A 126 5.91 2.58 1.20
CA VAL A 126 4.51 2.93 0.89
C VAL A 126 3.59 1.71 0.98
N CYS A 127 4.01 0.55 0.45
CA CYS A 127 3.22 -0.68 0.53
C CYS A 127 2.94 -1.10 1.99
N VAL A 128 3.95 -1.05 2.84
CA VAL A 128 3.81 -1.40 4.26
C VAL A 128 2.97 -0.35 4.99
N ALA A 129 3.26 0.95 4.79
CA ALA A 129 2.54 2.04 5.44
C ALA A 129 1.06 2.05 5.08
N ALA A 130 0.73 1.87 3.80
CA ALA A 130 -0.66 1.79 3.33
C ALA A 130 -1.43 0.60 3.92
N SER A 131 -0.73 -0.47 4.31
CA SER A 131 -1.33 -1.66 4.92
C SER A 131 -1.35 -1.62 6.45
N ALA A 132 -0.69 -0.63 7.07
CA ALA A 132 -0.55 -0.50 8.53
C ALA A 132 -1.58 0.45 9.14
N GLY A 133 -2.82 0.39 8.70
CA GLY A 133 -3.95 1.15 9.24
C GLY A 133 -4.53 0.50 10.49
N PHE A 134 -3.96 0.79 11.66
CA PHE A 134 -4.36 0.19 12.94
C PHE A 134 -5.07 1.17 13.87
N ALA A 135 -4.92 2.49 13.64
CA ALA A 135 -5.39 3.49 14.58
C ALA A 135 -6.89 3.76 14.48
N THR A 136 -7.53 3.46 13.35
CA THR A 136 -8.97 3.68 13.19
C THR A 136 -9.72 2.40 12.79
N PRO A 137 -10.99 2.27 13.19
CA PRO A 137 -11.81 1.13 12.74
C PRO A 137 -12.10 1.17 11.24
N PHE A 138 -12.00 2.32 10.60
CA PHE A 138 -12.30 2.51 9.17
C PHE A 138 -11.12 2.21 8.26
N ALA A 139 -9.89 2.21 8.79
CA ALA A 139 -8.67 1.99 8.03
C ALA A 139 -8.63 0.62 7.33
N TYR A 140 -9.30 -0.39 7.90
CA TYR A 140 -9.32 -1.73 7.34
C TYR A 140 -10.66 -2.43 7.56
N GLN A 141 -11.13 -3.18 6.56
CA GLN A 141 -12.43 -3.86 6.63
C GLN A 141 -12.55 -4.81 7.82
N THR A 142 -11.48 -5.52 8.17
CA THR A 142 -11.48 -6.44 9.33
C THR A 142 -11.64 -5.70 10.65
N ASN A 143 -11.07 -4.49 10.78
CA ASN A 143 -11.26 -3.65 11.96
C ASN A 143 -12.76 -3.28 12.10
N LEU A 144 -13.39 -2.90 11.00
CA LEU A 144 -14.80 -2.54 10.98
C LEU A 144 -15.71 -3.73 11.29
N MET A 145 -15.36 -4.94 10.81
CA MET A 145 -16.14 -6.16 11.06
C MET A 145 -16.20 -6.53 12.55
N VAL A 146 -15.11 -6.30 13.30
CA VAL A 146 -15.07 -6.61 14.74
C VAL A 146 -15.53 -5.46 15.62
N TYR A 147 -15.63 -4.24 15.08
CA TYR A 147 -15.99 -3.04 15.80
C TYR A 147 -17.35 -3.14 16.49
N GLY A 148 -18.40 -3.53 15.76
CA GLY A 148 -19.75 -3.68 16.30
C GLY A 148 -19.91 -4.90 17.22
N PRO A 149 -19.64 -6.14 16.71
CA PRO A 149 -19.81 -7.37 17.50
C PRO A 149 -18.91 -7.45 18.72
N GLY A 150 -17.71 -6.86 18.66
CA GLY A 150 -16.75 -6.85 19.77
C GLY A 150 -17.04 -5.81 20.86
N GLY A 151 -18.00 -4.91 20.65
CA GLY A 151 -18.33 -3.84 21.60
C GLY A 151 -17.19 -2.84 21.81
N TYR A 152 -16.26 -2.76 20.87
CA TYR A 152 -15.13 -1.83 20.93
C TYR A 152 -15.58 -0.39 20.78
N ARG A 153 -14.87 0.51 21.46
CA ARG A 153 -15.01 1.96 21.27
C ARG A 153 -13.94 2.47 20.31
N PHE A 154 -14.20 3.58 19.68
CA PHE A 154 -13.24 4.23 18.78
C PHE A 154 -11.90 4.51 19.48
N THR A 155 -11.95 4.91 20.75
CA THR A 155 -10.77 5.17 21.61
C THR A 155 -9.90 3.93 21.84
N ASP A 156 -10.47 2.73 21.77
CA ASP A 156 -9.70 1.50 21.97
C ASP A 156 -8.74 1.25 20.81
N TYR A 157 -9.18 1.59 19.58
CA TYR A 157 -8.33 1.55 18.40
C TYR A 157 -7.16 2.53 18.50
N PHE A 158 -7.40 3.77 18.94
CA PHE A 158 -6.32 4.73 19.17
C PHE A 158 -5.31 4.24 20.19
N ARG A 159 -5.80 3.68 21.30
CA ARG A 159 -4.96 3.25 22.41
C ARG A 159 -3.99 2.13 22.03
N ILE A 160 -4.41 1.20 21.20
CA ILE A 160 -3.61 0.06 20.76
C ILE A 160 -2.99 0.32 19.39
N GLY A 161 -3.74 0.92 18.48
CA GLY A 161 -3.33 1.12 17.09
C GLY A 161 -2.19 2.13 16.93
N ILE A 162 -2.21 3.26 17.67
CA ILE A 162 -1.13 4.25 17.56
C ILE A 162 0.23 3.65 17.99
N PRO A 163 0.38 3.01 19.15
CA PRO A 163 1.63 2.35 19.50
C PRO A 163 2.07 1.30 18.47
N LEU A 164 1.12 0.52 17.95
CA LEU A 164 1.39 -0.50 16.95
C LEU A 164 1.86 0.13 15.64
N SER A 165 1.19 1.17 15.14
CA SER A 165 1.60 1.91 13.95
C SER A 165 3.00 2.52 14.11
N LEU A 166 3.33 3.05 15.28
CA LEU A 166 4.66 3.57 15.57
C LEU A 166 5.74 2.47 15.54
N ILE A 167 5.45 1.30 16.12
CA ILE A 167 6.37 0.16 16.07
C ILE A 167 6.61 -0.27 14.62
N PHE A 168 5.53 -0.42 13.83
CA PHE A 168 5.64 -0.75 12.40
C PHE A 168 6.42 0.31 11.62
N MET A 169 6.20 1.59 11.90
CA MET A 169 6.93 2.70 11.30
C MET A 169 8.43 2.60 11.57
N VAL A 170 8.82 2.44 12.83
CA VAL A 170 10.23 2.34 13.21
C VAL A 170 10.89 1.13 12.56
N ILE A 171 10.25 -0.04 12.63
CA ILE A 171 10.77 -1.27 12.04
C ILE A 171 10.91 -1.11 10.52
N THR A 172 9.88 -0.61 9.84
CA THR A 172 9.88 -0.48 8.38
C THR A 172 10.93 0.51 7.92
N VAL A 173 10.96 1.71 8.50
CA VAL A 173 11.94 2.74 8.12
C VAL A 173 13.37 2.29 8.41
N ALA A 174 13.61 1.55 9.50
CA ALA A 174 14.94 1.04 9.84
C ALA A 174 15.39 -0.11 8.93
N LEU A 175 14.51 -1.10 8.69
CA LEU A 175 14.89 -2.32 7.96
C LEU A 175 14.87 -2.15 6.45
N THR A 176 13.97 -1.33 5.91
CA THR A 176 13.80 -1.22 4.45
C THR A 176 15.08 -0.78 3.74
N PRO A 177 15.79 0.29 4.17
CA PRO A 177 17.04 0.69 3.52
C PRO A 177 18.21 -0.26 3.79
N TRP A 178 18.10 -1.11 4.79
CA TRP A 178 19.10 -2.14 5.09
C TRP A 178 18.99 -3.33 4.14
N ILE A 179 17.76 -3.70 3.75
CA ILE A 179 17.48 -4.80 2.83
C ILE A 179 17.57 -4.32 1.37
N TRP A 180 17.09 -3.12 1.10
CA TRP A 180 17.14 -2.45 -0.19
C TRP A 180 17.87 -1.11 -0.05
N PRO A 181 19.19 -1.07 -0.29
CA PRO A 181 19.99 0.14 -0.13
C PRO A 181 19.51 1.29 -1.01
N PHE A 182 19.70 2.53 -0.55
CA PHE A 182 19.41 3.73 -1.34
C PHE A 182 20.30 3.83 -2.58
N HIS A 183 21.55 3.33 -2.47
CA HIS A 183 22.50 3.24 -3.58
C HIS A 183 22.89 1.76 -3.70
N PRO A 184 22.38 1.07 -4.73
CA PRO A 184 22.70 -0.34 -4.98
C PRO A 184 24.13 -0.55 -5.52
#